data_a6bb607cb24cee3b95401b815cbf8771
#
_entry.id   a6bb607cb24cee3b95401b815cbf8771
#
_cell.length_a   1.000
_cell.length_b   1.000
_cell.length_c   1.000
_cell.angle_alpha   90.00
_cell.angle_beta   90.00
_cell.angle_gamma   90.00
#
_symmetry.space_group_name_H-M   'P 1'
#
loop_
_entity.id
_entity.type
_entity.pdbx_description
1 polymer ?
#
loop_
_entity_poly.entity_id
_entity_poly.type
_entity_poly.pdbx_seq_one_letter_code
_entity_poly.pdbx_strand_id
1 'polypeptide(L)'
;AAIDGARAAYIAGCCGTACTISDQLYGTPALGTMAHAWVQMFDTEYDAFATYCKYYPQNAVLLVDTYNTLKSGIPNAIKAFNDVLKPLGIKKCGIRLDSGDIAYLSRKARKMLDEAGWTECTITVSNSLDEYLIQDLWMQDAKIDAFGVGERLITAKSEPVFGCVYKLVAVEDKDGNIVPKIKISENVGKITTPHFKKLYRFYGRDTGKALSLIHISEP
;
A
#
# COMPACT_ATOMS: atom_id res chain seq x y z
N ALA A 1 16.71 2.94 3.52
CA ALA A 1 15.96 2.04 2.61
C ALA A 1 14.45 2.04 2.92
N ALA A 2 14.01 1.69 4.16
CA ALA A 2 12.57 1.61 4.47
C ALA A 2 11.84 2.96 4.28
N ILE A 3 12.43 4.05 4.72
CA ILE A 3 11.85 5.40 4.62
C ILE A 3 11.72 5.82 3.15
N ASP A 4 12.78 5.66 2.38
CA ASP A 4 12.79 6.04 0.96
C ASP A 4 11.89 5.12 0.12
N GLY A 5 11.87 3.82 0.46
CA GLY A 5 10.98 2.86 -0.17
C GLY A 5 9.50 3.14 0.10
N ALA A 6 9.16 3.55 1.32
CA ALA A 6 7.81 3.97 1.67
C ALA A 6 7.37 5.21 0.84
N ARG A 7 8.26 6.20 0.70
CA ARG A 7 8.01 7.35 -0.16
C ARG A 7 7.86 6.95 -1.62
N ALA A 8 8.74 6.09 -2.14
CA ALA A 8 8.67 5.62 -3.52
C ALA A 8 7.36 4.87 -3.80
N ALA A 9 6.94 3.98 -2.89
CA ALA A 9 5.66 3.27 -2.99
C ALA A 9 4.46 4.23 -2.98
N TYR A 10 4.49 5.27 -2.14
CA TYR A 10 3.45 6.30 -2.11
C TYR A 10 3.38 7.09 -3.42
N ILE A 11 4.53 7.48 -3.98
CA ILE A 11 4.60 8.13 -5.31
C ILE A 11 4.06 7.21 -6.41
N ALA A 12 4.28 5.90 -6.30
CA ALA A 12 3.78 4.89 -7.23
C ALA A 12 2.27 4.60 -7.07
N GLY A 13 1.60 5.14 -6.04
CA GLY A 13 0.15 5.04 -5.87
C GLY A 13 -0.32 4.25 -4.65
N CYS A 14 0.57 3.78 -3.78
CA CYS A 14 0.16 3.23 -2.50
C CYS A 14 -0.48 4.31 -1.62
N CYS A 15 -1.53 3.96 -0.86
CA CYS A 15 -2.28 4.95 -0.05
C CYS A 15 -1.54 5.42 1.20
N GLY A 16 -0.54 4.68 1.67
CA GLY A 16 0.25 5.03 2.85
C GLY A 16 1.25 3.97 3.24
N THR A 17 1.82 4.08 4.43
CA THR A 17 2.89 3.21 4.91
C THR A 17 2.76 2.91 6.40
N ALA A 18 3.24 1.73 6.82
CA ALA A 18 3.45 1.42 8.25
C ALA A 18 4.75 2.05 8.81
N CYS A 19 5.59 2.65 7.97
CA CYS A 19 6.81 3.34 8.36
C CYS A 19 6.50 4.79 8.80
N THR A 20 6.12 4.97 10.06
CA THR A 20 5.63 6.27 10.60
C THR A 20 6.59 7.43 10.42
N ILE A 21 7.90 7.19 10.43
CA ILE A 21 8.91 8.24 10.19
C ILE A 21 8.81 8.84 8.77
N SER A 22 8.27 8.09 7.79
CA SER A 22 8.05 8.61 6.44
C SER A 22 6.93 9.64 6.38
N ASP A 23 5.96 9.57 7.29
CA ASP A 23 4.93 10.60 7.42
C ASP A 23 5.56 11.91 7.92
N GLN A 24 6.35 11.82 8.97
CA GLN A 24 7.04 12.98 9.52
C GLN A 24 7.99 13.66 8.52
N LEU A 25 8.73 12.88 7.73
CA LEU A 25 9.78 13.41 6.84
C LEU A 25 9.25 13.82 5.46
N TYR A 26 8.24 13.14 4.95
CA TYR A 26 7.79 13.27 3.56
C TYR A 26 6.28 13.46 3.41
N GLY A 27 5.52 13.49 4.50
CA GLY A 27 4.06 13.56 4.45
C GLY A 27 3.42 12.32 3.83
N THR A 28 4.10 11.17 3.86
CA THR A 28 3.53 9.90 3.42
C THR A 28 2.60 9.38 4.51
N PRO A 29 1.28 9.26 4.27
CA PRO A 29 0.33 8.93 5.33
C PRO A 29 0.70 7.67 6.11
N ALA A 30 0.80 7.79 7.43
CA ALA A 30 1.03 6.65 8.30
C ALA A 30 -0.27 5.86 8.47
N LEU A 31 -0.26 4.60 8.06
CA LEU A 31 -1.38 3.66 8.15
C LEU A 31 -0.90 2.38 8.84
N GLY A 32 -1.78 1.78 9.62
CA GLY A 32 -1.44 0.55 10.29
C GLY A 32 -2.59 0.00 11.12
N THR A 33 -2.35 -1.17 11.67
CA THR A 33 -3.27 -1.87 12.56
C THR A 33 -2.49 -2.44 13.74
N MET A 34 -3.13 -3.28 14.56
CA MET A 34 -2.46 -4.00 15.65
C MET A 34 -1.54 -5.11 15.13
N ALA A 35 -0.61 -5.56 15.96
CA ALA A 35 0.16 -6.79 15.78
C ALA A 35 -0.49 -7.96 16.55
N HIS A 36 -0.12 -9.21 16.22
CA HIS A 36 -0.52 -10.38 17.00
C HIS A 36 -0.12 -10.26 18.47
N ALA A 37 1.04 -9.65 18.76
CA ALA A 37 1.48 -9.40 20.13
C ALA A 37 0.48 -8.56 20.95
N TRP A 38 -0.22 -7.62 20.34
CA TRP A 38 -1.30 -6.89 21.01
C TRP A 38 -2.40 -7.83 21.49
N VAL A 39 -2.86 -8.73 20.61
CA VAL A 39 -3.91 -9.70 20.97
C VAL A 39 -3.45 -10.61 22.10
N GLN A 40 -2.19 -11.07 22.06
CA GLN A 40 -1.60 -11.96 23.05
C GLN A 40 -1.36 -11.32 24.42
N MET A 41 -1.38 -9.99 24.54
CA MET A 41 -1.23 -9.28 25.81
C MET A 41 -2.49 -9.34 26.71
N PHE A 42 -3.61 -9.75 26.15
CA PHE A 42 -4.90 -9.81 26.85
C PHE A 42 -5.28 -11.25 27.19
N ASP A 43 -6.05 -11.42 28.25
CA ASP A 43 -6.54 -12.74 28.68
C ASP A 43 -7.48 -13.37 27.64
N THR A 44 -8.25 -12.52 26.93
CA THR A 44 -9.11 -12.97 25.84
C THR A 44 -8.93 -12.13 24.59
N GLU A 45 -9.13 -12.75 23.42
CA GLU A 45 -9.12 -12.07 22.13
C GLU A 45 -10.18 -10.96 22.03
N TYR A 46 -11.34 -11.19 22.65
CA TYR A 46 -12.39 -10.18 22.72
C TYR A 46 -11.95 -8.93 23.48
N ASP A 47 -11.27 -9.08 24.63
CA ASP A 47 -10.80 -7.94 25.42
C ASP A 47 -9.78 -7.11 24.65
N ALA A 48 -8.90 -7.76 23.88
CA ALA A 48 -7.96 -7.09 22.99
C ALA A 48 -8.69 -6.25 21.92
N PHE A 49 -9.69 -6.83 21.29
CA PHE A 49 -10.47 -6.18 20.25
C PHE A 49 -11.35 -5.05 20.78
N ALA A 50 -12.07 -5.29 21.87
CA ALA A 50 -12.89 -4.27 22.51
C ALA A 50 -12.06 -3.08 23.00
N THR A 51 -10.89 -3.34 23.56
CA THR A 51 -9.95 -2.29 23.98
C THR A 51 -9.45 -1.49 22.79
N TYR A 52 -9.06 -2.15 21.70
CA TYR A 52 -8.63 -1.46 20.49
C TYR A 52 -9.74 -0.58 19.90
N CYS A 53 -10.97 -1.08 19.81
CA CYS A 53 -12.13 -0.31 19.36
C CYS A 53 -12.42 0.93 20.23
N LYS A 54 -12.16 0.85 21.54
CA LYS A 54 -12.31 1.99 22.47
C LYS A 54 -11.28 3.10 22.20
N TYR A 55 -10.02 2.73 21.97
CA TYR A 55 -8.95 3.70 21.74
C TYR A 55 -8.92 4.24 20.33
N TYR A 56 -9.29 3.43 19.32
CA TYR A 56 -9.23 3.78 17.90
C TYR A 56 -10.58 3.58 17.19
N PRO A 57 -11.68 4.19 17.68
CA PRO A 57 -13.01 3.89 17.16
C PRO A 57 -13.20 4.24 15.68
N GLN A 58 -12.50 5.28 15.19
CA GLN A 58 -12.60 5.70 13.78
C GLN A 58 -11.71 4.88 12.82
N ASN A 59 -10.75 4.13 13.36
CA ASN A 59 -9.76 3.37 12.60
C ASN A 59 -9.62 1.92 13.14
N ALA A 60 -10.70 1.35 13.63
CA ALA A 60 -10.71 0.01 14.19
C ALA A 60 -10.55 -1.05 13.08
N VAL A 61 -9.33 -1.56 12.90
CA VAL A 61 -9.03 -2.72 12.05
C VAL A 61 -8.44 -3.81 12.92
N LEU A 62 -9.16 -4.92 13.08
CA LEU A 62 -8.86 -5.99 14.02
C LEU A 62 -8.17 -7.17 13.33
N LEU A 63 -7.04 -7.63 13.87
CA LEU A 63 -6.27 -8.76 13.37
C LEU A 63 -6.86 -10.07 13.90
N VAL A 64 -7.59 -10.78 13.03
CA VAL A 64 -8.52 -11.86 13.46
C VAL A 64 -7.96 -13.28 13.36
N ASP A 65 -6.69 -13.42 13.00
CA ASP A 65 -6.07 -14.74 12.77
C ASP A 65 -4.96 -15.08 13.77
N THR A 66 -4.99 -14.46 14.97
CA THR A 66 -4.02 -14.78 16.03
C THR A 66 -4.17 -16.22 16.52
N TYR A 67 -5.39 -16.72 16.66
CA TYR A 67 -5.68 -18.09 17.13
C TYR A 67 -6.47 -18.90 16.11
N ASN A 68 -7.74 -18.57 15.88
CA ASN A 68 -8.57 -19.23 14.89
C ASN A 68 -9.51 -18.23 14.24
N THR A 69 -9.26 -17.94 12.99
CA THR A 69 -9.95 -16.89 12.22
C THR A 69 -11.48 -17.04 12.24
N LEU A 70 -12.00 -18.24 11.90
CA LEU A 70 -13.44 -18.44 11.73
C LEU A 70 -14.17 -18.78 13.02
N LYS A 71 -13.52 -19.47 13.97
CA LYS A 71 -14.17 -19.93 15.21
C LYS A 71 -14.04 -18.93 16.36
N SER A 72 -13.04 -18.07 16.33
CA SER A 72 -12.71 -17.13 17.39
C SER A 72 -12.58 -15.69 16.89
N GLY A 73 -11.65 -15.42 15.97
CA GLY A 73 -11.27 -14.07 15.56
C GLY A 73 -12.44 -13.26 15.01
N ILE A 74 -13.10 -13.72 13.96
CA ILE A 74 -14.23 -13.01 13.36
C ILE A 74 -15.41 -12.90 14.33
N PRO A 75 -15.85 -13.95 15.04
CA PRO A 75 -16.90 -13.82 16.05
C PRO A 75 -16.59 -12.79 17.13
N ASN A 76 -15.37 -12.78 17.69
CA ASN A 76 -14.96 -11.80 18.69
C ASN A 76 -14.83 -10.38 18.11
N ALA A 77 -14.41 -10.22 16.86
CA ALA A 77 -14.39 -8.93 16.19
C ALA A 77 -15.81 -8.38 16.02
N ILE A 78 -16.74 -9.17 15.50
CA ILE A 78 -18.15 -8.80 15.39
C ILE A 78 -18.75 -8.42 16.75
N LYS A 79 -18.44 -9.20 17.79
CA LYS A 79 -18.88 -8.88 19.15
C LYS A 79 -18.33 -7.53 19.62
N ALA A 80 -17.04 -7.29 19.44
CA ALA A 80 -16.41 -6.01 19.79
C ALA A 80 -17.00 -4.83 19.02
N PHE A 81 -17.29 -4.98 17.73
CA PHE A 81 -17.95 -3.97 16.93
C PHE A 81 -19.38 -3.67 17.44
N ASN A 82 -20.13 -4.72 17.78
CA ASN A 82 -21.48 -4.55 18.32
C ASN A 82 -21.50 -3.86 19.69
N ASP A 83 -20.55 -4.23 20.56
CA ASP A 83 -20.52 -3.75 21.94
C ASP A 83 -19.90 -2.35 22.05
N VAL A 84 -18.99 -1.97 21.16
CA VAL A 84 -18.21 -0.73 21.27
C VAL A 84 -18.53 0.26 20.15
N LEU A 85 -18.48 -0.14 18.88
CA LEU A 85 -18.61 0.80 17.75
C LEU A 85 -20.08 1.14 17.46
N LYS A 86 -20.94 0.14 17.49
CA LYS A 86 -22.37 0.32 17.19
C LYS A 86 -23.07 1.34 18.10
N PRO A 87 -22.84 1.34 19.44
CA PRO A 87 -23.39 2.37 20.32
C PRO A 87 -22.91 3.79 20.02
N LEU A 88 -21.72 3.92 19.43
CA LEU A 88 -21.14 5.20 19.00
C LEU A 88 -21.61 5.65 17.60
N GLY A 89 -22.49 4.87 16.95
CA GLY A 89 -22.94 5.15 15.60
C GLY A 89 -21.88 4.95 14.51
N ILE A 90 -20.77 4.27 14.84
CA ILE A 90 -19.66 4.05 13.92
C ILE A 90 -19.92 2.79 13.09
N LYS A 91 -19.93 2.95 11.77
CA LYS A 91 -20.15 1.87 10.80
C LYS A 91 -18.86 1.43 10.11
N LYS A 92 -17.89 2.34 9.98
CA LYS A 92 -16.60 2.05 9.35
C LYS A 92 -15.70 1.31 10.34
N CYS A 93 -15.36 0.11 9.99
CA CYS A 93 -14.42 -0.75 10.72
C CYS A 93 -13.73 -1.67 9.72
N GLY A 94 -12.81 -2.50 10.17
CA GLY A 94 -12.12 -3.45 9.32
C GLY A 94 -11.64 -4.67 10.11
N ILE A 95 -11.34 -5.71 9.35
CA ILE A 95 -10.57 -6.86 9.84
C ILE A 95 -9.32 -7.03 9.00
N ARG A 96 -8.29 -7.67 9.55
CA ARG A 96 -7.08 -8.04 8.85
C ARG A 96 -6.83 -9.55 8.94
N LEU A 97 -6.49 -10.13 7.79
CA LEU A 97 -6.06 -11.52 7.64
C LEU A 97 -4.58 -11.52 7.24
N ASP A 98 -3.75 -12.24 7.97
CA ASP A 98 -2.30 -12.26 7.80
C ASP A 98 -1.76 -13.67 7.51
N SER A 99 -2.62 -14.69 7.57
CA SER A 99 -2.24 -16.09 7.41
C SER A 99 -3.37 -16.98 6.88
N GLY A 100 -3.01 -18.20 6.46
CA GLY A 100 -3.94 -19.22 5.97
C GLY A 100 -4.31 -19.06 4.50
N ASP A 101 -5.35 -19.77 4.08
CA ASP A 101 -5.91 -19.64 2.72
C ASP A 101 -6.74 -18.35 2.64
N ILE A 102 -6.07 -17.27 2.19
CA ILE A 102 -6.63 -15.93 2.16
C ILE A 102 -7.90 -15.85 1.29
N ALA A 103 -7.91 -16.52 0.13
CA ALA A 103 -9.07 -16.48 -0.75
C ALA A 103 -10.29 -17.14 -0.09
N TYR A 104 -10.10 -18.29 0.52
CA TYR A 104 -11.17 -18.98 1.26
C TYR A 104 -11.61 -18.17 2.49
N LEU A 105 -10.64 -17.71 3.30
CA LEU A 105 -10.93 -17.01 4.55
C LEU A 105 -11.62 -15.67 4.29
N SER A 106 -11.21 -14.90 3.28
CA SER A 106 -11.85 -13.61 2.96
C SER A 106 -13.31 -13.77 2.52
N ARG A 107 -13.62 -14.80 1.71
CA ARG A 107 -15.00 -15.09 1.34
C ARG A 107 -15.86 -15.50 2.55
N LYS A 108 -15.32 -16.31 3.44
CA LYS A 108 -16.02 -16.71 4.68
C LYS A 108 -16.20 -15.52 5.63
N ALA A 109 -15.14 -14.71 5.80
CA ALA A 109 -15.19 -13.50 6.59
C ALA A 109 -16.25 -12.53 6.10
N ARG A 110 -16.29 -12.26 4.79
CA ARG A 110 -17.28 -11.36 4.19
C ARG A 110 -18.70 -11.83 4.48
N LYS A 111 -18.96 -13.13 4.29
CA LYS A 111 -20.26 -13.69 4.59
C LYS A 111 -20.66 -13.51 6.08
N MET A 112 -19.75 -13.81 7.00
CA MET A 112 -20.02 -13.65 8.45
C MET A 112 -20.26 -12.20 8.85
N LEU A 113 -19.50 -11.27 8.27
CA LEU A 113 -19.67 -9.83 8.52
C LEU A 113 -20.99 -9.32 7.98
N ASP A 114 -21.39 -9.73 6.78
CA ASP A 114 -22.66 -9.34 6.15
C ASP A 114 -23.86 -9.88 6.95
N GLU A 115 -23.82 -11.13 7.36
CA GLU A 115 -24.85 -11.78 8.19
C GLU A 115 -25.00 -11.06 9.56
N ALA A 116 -23.90 -10.51 10.08
CA ALA A 116 -23.92 -9.72 11.31
C ALA A 116 -24.30 -8.25 11.12
N GLY A 117 -24.57 -7.81 9.87
CA GLY A 117 -24.96 -6.42 9.53
C GLY A 117 -23.78 -5.46 9.35
N TRP A 118 -22.54 -5.96 9.32
CA TRP A 118 -21.32 -5.15 9.11
C TRP A 118 -20.90 -5.16 7.63
N THR A 119 -21.82 -4.78 6.75
CA THR A 119 -21.63 -4.81 5.29
C THR A 119 -20.57 -3.81 4.79
N GLU A 120 -20.30 -2.74 5.53
CA GLU A 120 -19.27 -1.74 5.23
C GLU A 120 -17.91 -2.05 5.86
N CYS A 121 -17.79 -3.16 6.62
CA CYS A 121 -16.54 -3.57 7.22
C CYS A 121 -15.54 -4.00 6.15
N THR A 122 -14.36 -3.40 6.14
CA THR A 122 -13.30 -3.71 5.16
C THR A 122 -12.51 -4.95 5.56
N ILE A 123 -12.03 -5.68 4.54
CA ILE A 123 -11.12 -6.82 4.71
C ILE A 123 -9.77 -6.44 4.14
N THR A 124 -8.79 -6.29 5.03
CA THR A 124 -7.39 -6.06 4.68
C THR A 124 -6.63 -7.38 4.75
N VAL A 125 -5.74 -7.61 3.80
CA VAL A 125 -4.84 -8.78 3.85
C VAL A 125 -3.38 -8.34 3.81
N SER A 126 -2.53 -9.15 4.42
CA SER A 126 -1.08 -8.92 4.51
C SER A 126 -0.33 -10.24 4.53
N ASN A 127 0.98 -10.16 4.64
CA ASN A 127 1.92 -11.27 4.63
C ASN A 127 2.33 -11.75 3.23
N SER A 128 3.60 -11.52 2.92
CA SER A 128 4.30 -12.04 1.72
C SER A 128 3.62 -11.75 0.39
N LEU A 129 2.84 -10.66 0.32
CA LEU A 129 2.14 -10.27 -0.89
C LEU A 129 3.10 -9.68 -1.93
N ASP A 130 2.84 -10.01 -3.19
CA ASP A 130 3.42 -9.42 -4.38
C ASP A 130 2.34 -9.29 -5.48
N GLU A 131 2.71 -8.72 -6.60
CA GLU A 131 1.82 -8.49 -7.75
C GLU A 131 1.18 -9.78 -8.27
N TYR A 132 1.91 -10.89 -8.27
CA TYR A 132 1.41 -12.18 -8.76
C TYR A 132 0.41 -12.79 -7.80
N LEU A 133 0.72 -12.80 -6.50
CA LEU A 133 -0.21 -13.32 -5.50
C LEU A 133 -1.48 -12.48 -5.40
N ILE A 134 -1.41 -11.17 -5.55
CA ILE A 134 -2.59 -10.30 -5.60
C ILE A 134 -3.44 -10.64 -6.81
N GLN A 135 -2.85 -10.86 -7.97
CA GLN A 135 -3.56 -11.28 -9.17
C GLN A 135 -4.24 -12.64 -8.97
N ASP A 136 -3.54 -13.61 -8.37
CA ASP A 136 -4.08 -14.92 -8.07
C ASP A 136 -5.26 -14.86 -7.10
N LEU A 137 -5.20 -14.01 -6.08
CA LEU A 137 -6.29 -13.79 -5.14
C LEU A 137 -7.54 -13.23 -5.83
N TRP A 138 -7.37 -12.30 -6.77
CA TRP A 138 -8.48 -11.78 -7.58
C TRP A 138 -9.09 -12.84 -8.48
N MET A 139 -8.28 -13.67 -9.15
CA MET A 139 -8.78 -14.78 -9.96
C MET A 139 -9.56 -15.81 -9.14
N GLN A 140 -9.27 -15.95 -7.86
CA GLN A 140 -9.98 -16.82 -6.91
C GLN A 140 -11.22 -16.15 -6.28
N ASP A 141 -11.63 -14.98 -6.75
CA ASP A 141 -12.77 -14.21 -6.22
C ASP A 141 -12.64 -13.91 -4.71
N ALA A 142 -11.41 -13.64 -4.23
CA ALA A 142 -11.18 -13.23 -2.86
C ALA A 142 -11.88 -11.89 -2.57
N LYS A 143 -12.46 -11.76 -1.40
CA LYS A 143 -13.19 -10.56 -0.97
C LYS A 143 -12.26 -9.69 -0.14
N ILE A 144 -11.51 -8.83 -0.82
CA ILE A 144 -10.42 -8.03 -0.23
C ILE A 144 -10.59 -6.57 -0.66
N ASP A 145 -10.52 -5.68 0.30
CA ASP A 145 -10.66 -4.23 0.09
C ASP A 145 -9.30 -3.52 0.11
N ALA A 146 -8.30 -4.07 0.82
CA ALA A 146 -6.98 -3.47 0.94
C ALA A 146 -5.87 -4.52 1.10
N PHE A 147 -4.67 -4.16 0.64
CA PHE A 147 -3.48 -5.00 0.71
C PHE A 147 -2.37 -4.31 1.49
N GLY A 148 -1.80 -5.02 2.48
CA GLY A 148 -0.58 -4.63 3.17
C GLY A 148 0.63 -5.29 2.51
N VAL A 149 1.27 -4.60 1.56
CA VAL A 149 2.43 -5.12 0.81
C VAL A 149 3.70 -4.57 1.45
N GLY A 150 4.58 -5.46 1.90
CA GLY A 150 5.76 -5.07 2.68
C GLY A 150 7.07 -5.53 2.04
N GLU A 151 7.64 -6.61 2.58
CA GLU A 151 8.98 -7.10 2.25
C GLU A 151 9.22 -7.23 0.75
N ARG A 152 8.34 -7.90 0.02
CA ARG A 152 8.54 -8.17 -1.41
C ARG A 152 8.54 -6.92 -2.27
N LEU A 153 7.80 -5.89 -1.86
CA LEU A 153 7.81 -4.58 -2.51
C LEU A 153 9.10 -3.81 -2.20
N ILE A 154 9.45 -3.69 -0.91
CA ILE A 154 10.58 -2.86 -0.49
C ILE A 154 11.93 -3.43 -0.92
N THR A 155 12.03 -4.75 -1.08
CA THR A 155 13.23 -5.42 -1.59
C THR A 155 13.23 -5.54 -3.12
N ALA A 156 12.15 -5.11 -3.80
CA ALA A 156 11.96 -5.28 -5.24
C ALA A 156 12.24 -6.72 -5.67
N LYS A 157 11.60 -7.70 -5.02
CA LYS A 157 11.95 -9.12 -5.10
C LYS A 157 11.99 -9.66 -6.53
N SER A 158 11.08 -9.22 -7.40
CA SER A 158 11.02 -9.62 -8.80
C SER A 158 12.12 -8.96 -9.66
N GLU A 159 12.50 -7.71 -9.33
CA GLU A 159 13.47 -6.90 -10.05
C GLU A 159 14.41 -6.17 -9.07
N PRO A 160 15.33 -6.90 -8.39
CA PRO A 160 16.11 -6.34 -7.29
C PRO A 160 17.18 -5.33 -7.74
N VAL A 161 17.47 -5.27 -9.03
CA VAL A 161 18.47 -4.36 -9.61
C VAL A 161 17.80 -3.39 -10.57
N PHE A 162 17.80 -2.11 -10.21
CA PHE A 162 17.35 -1.05 -11.11
C PHE A 162 18.51 -0.60 -12.01
N GLY A 163 18.43 -0.95 -13.29
CA GLY A 163 19.46 -0.62 -14.27
C GLY A 163 19.47 0.87 -14.58
N CYS A 164 20.36 1.61 -13.93
CA CYS A 164 20.55 3.04 -14.19
C CYS A 164 21.68 3.27 -15.19
N VAL A 165 21.51 4.30 -16.02
CA VAL A 165 22.56 4.82 -16.90
C VAL A 165 22.73 6.31 -16.69
N TYR A 166 23.96 6.77 -16.76
CA TYR A 166 24.30 8.19 -16.75
C TYR A 166 24.86 8.60 -18.10
N LYS A 167 24.35 9.69 -18.66
CA LYS A 167 24.84 10.24 -19.92
C LYS A 167 24.95 11.75 -19.86
N LEU A 168 26.10 12.25 -20.31
CA LEU A 168 26.32 13.67 -20.46
C LEU A 168 25.46 14.21 -21.61
N VAL A 169 24.68 15.26 -21.34
CA VAL A 169 23.78 15.87 -22.34
C VAL A 169 24.16 17.30 -22.70
N ALA A 170 24.92 17.98 -21.85
CA ALA A 170 25.47 19.32 -22.09
C ALA A 170 26.66 19.60 -21.18
N VAL A 171 27.47 20.55 -21.57
CA VAL A 171 28.53 21.15 -20.72
C VAL A 171 28.45 22.68 -20.87
N GLU A 172 28.90 23.40 -19.88
CA GLU A 172 29.12 24.83 -19.97
C GLU A 172 30.54 25.10 -20.50
N ASP A 173 30.68 26.00 -21.48
CA ASP A 173 31.98 26.41 -22.00
C ASP A 173 32.60 27.53 -21.13
N LYS A 174 33.77 28.03 -21.53
CA LYS A 174 34.52 29.07 -20.79
C LYS A 174 33.78 30.40 -20.76
N ASP A 175 32.86 30.61 -21.69
CA ASP A 175 32.12 31.89 -21.86
C ASP A 175 30.72 31.77 -21.22
N GLY A 176 30.43 30.67 -20.53
CA GLY A 176 29.15 30.42 -19.86
C GLY A 176 28.04 29.91 -20.79
N ASN A 177 28.35 29.53 -22.05
CA ASN A 177 27.35 29.02 -22.96
C ASN A 177 27.15 27.52 -22.77
N ILE A 178 25.89 27.07 -22.88
CA ILE A 178 25.55 25.64 -22.81
C ILE A 178 25.80 24.99 -24.15
N VAL A 179 26.75 24.05 -24.18
CA VAL A 179 27.12 23.29 -25.38
C VAL A 179 26.49 21.89 -25.28
N PRO A 180 25.52 21.56 -26.13
CA PRO A 180 24.89 20.26 -26.13
C PRO A 180 25.88 19.13 -26.44
N LYS A 181 25.69 17.98 -25.77
CA LYS A 181 26.50 16.76 -25.97
C LYS A 181 25.56 15.58 -26.24
N ILE A 182 25.99 14.71 -27.17
CA ILE A 182 25.24 13.51 -27.52
C ILE A 182 26.17 12.32 -27.62
N LYS A 183 25.73 11.19 -27.06
CA LYS A 183 26.36 9.89 -27.34
C LYS A 183 25.66 9.25 -28.53
N ILE A 184 26.38 9.05 -29.61
CA ILE A 184 25.88 8.28 -30.76
C ILE A 184 26.06 6.78 -30.43
N SER A 185 25.06 5.98 -30.71
CA SER A 185 25.06 4.54 -30.48
C SER A 185 24.40 3.84 -31.65
N GLU A 186 24.88 2.65 -32.00
CA GLU A 186 24.25 1.78 -33.00
C GLU A 186 22.82 1.37 -32.61
N ASN A 187 22.57 1.27 -31.30
CA ASN A 187 21.22 1.04 -30.78
C ASN A 187 20.50 2.38 -30.59
N VAL A 188 19.50 2.62 -31.42
CA VAL A 188 18.70 3.88 -31.43
C VAL A 188 18.08 4.16 -30.04
N GLY A 189 17.63 3.14 -29.33
CA GLY A 189 17.08 3.29 -27.97
C GLY A 189 18.10 3.74 -26.90
N LYS A 190 19.40 3.73 -27.25
CA LYS A 190 20.50 4.22 -26.39
C LYS A 190 21.00 5.61 -26.77
N ILE A 191 20.48 6.21 -27.83
CA ILE A 191 20.84 7.58 -28.24
C ILE A 191 20.20 8.54 -27.25
N THR A 192 21.01 9.44 -26.69
CA THR A 192 20.53 10.44 -25.74
C THR A 192 20.04 11.67 -26.47
N THR A 193 18.91 12.22 -26.11
CA THR A 193 18.50 13.56 -26.52
C THR A 193 19.41 14.58 -25.82
N PRO A 194 20.16 15.41 -26.55
CA PRO A 194 21.07 16.39 -25.93
C PRO A 194 20.31 17.53 -25.26
N HIS A 195 21.07 18.42 -24.60
CA HIS A 195 20.59 19.62 -23.92
C HIS A 195 19.82 19.36 -22.62
N PHE A 196 19.51 20.42 -21.87
CA PHE A 196 18.67 20.36 -20.69
C PHE A 196 17.22 20.07 -21.05
N LYS A 197 16.53 19.30 -20.17
CA LYS A 197 15.15 18.88 -20.42
C LYS A 197 14.33 18.99 -19.15
N LYS A 198 13.08 19.41 -19.29
CA LYS A 198 12.05 19.26 -18.27
C LYS A 198 11.14 18.10 -18.58
N LEU A 199 10.78 17.37 -17.54
CA LEU A 199 9.82 16.28 -17.61
C LEU A 199 8.43 16.81 -17.24
N TYR A 200 7.46 16.59 -18.13
CA TYR A 200 6.07 16.96 -17.90
C TYR A 200 5.18 15.72 -17.93
N ARG A 201 4.30 15.61 -16.93
CA ARG A 201 3.25 14.61 -16.91
C ARG A 201 1.91 15.31 -17.08
N PHE A 202 1.19 14.93 -18.11
CA PHE A 202 -0.13 15.47 -18.40
C PHE A 202 -1.21 14.59 -17.82
N TYR A 203 -2.23 15.22 -17.26
CA TYR A 203 -3.39 14.56 -16.70
C TYR A 203 -4.65 15.07 -17.39
N GLY A 204 -5.63 14.19 -17.57
CA GLY A 204 -6.96 14.59 -18.01
C GLY A 204 -7.61 15.51 -16.99
N ARG A 205 -8.05 16.69 -17.42
CA ARG A 205 -8.61 17.72 -16.53
C ARG A 205 -9.79 17.17 -15.72
N ASP A 206 -10.68 16.43 -16.38
CA ASP A 206 -11.92 15.93 -15.76
C ASP A 206 -11.76 14.58 -15.09
N THR A 207 -10.78 13.79 -15.48
CA THR A 207 -10.61 12.41 -15.02
C THR A 207 -9.47 12.25 -14.02
N GLY A 208 -8.55 13.21 -13.93
CA GLY A 208 -7.32 13.09 -13.15
C GLY A 208 -6.36 11.98 -13.61
N LYS A 209 -6.69 11.25 -14.68
CA LYS A 209 -5.86 10.16 -15.19
C LYS A 209 -4.65 10.68 -15.92
N ALA A 210 -3.51 10.04 -15.73
CA ALA A 210 -2.29 10.33 -16.49
C ALA A 210 -2.52 10.03 -17.98
N LEU A 211 -2.27 11.02 -18.84
CA LEU A 211 -2.44 10.92 -20.30
C LEU A 211 -1.12 10.63 -20.99
N SER A 212 -0.08 11.36 -20.64
CA SER A 212 1.24 11.18 -21.24
C SER A 212 2.37 11.68 -20.34
N LEU A 213 3.58 11.26 -20.68
CA LEU A 213 4.83 11.74 -20.11
C LEU A 213 5.74 12.18 -21.25
N ILE A 214 6.14 13.44 -21.28
CA ILE A 214 7.01 13.98 -22.34
C ILE A 214 8.20 14.73 -21.74
N HIS A 215 9.31 14.72 -22.49
CA HIS A 215 10.48 15.56 -22.24
C HIS A 215 10.46 16.73 -23.23
N ILE A 216 10.59 17.93 -22.70
CA ILE A 216 10.75 19.15 -23.51
C ILE A 216 12.16 19.66 -23.29
N SER A 217 12.94 19.82 -24.38
CA SER A 217 14.24 20.48 -24.29
C SER A 217 14.01 21.97 -24.03
N GLU A 218 14.76 22.52 -23.09
CA GLU A 218 14.79 23.96 -22.87
C GLU A 218 15.73 24.59 -23.90
N PRO A 219 15.40 25.81 -24.41
CA PRO A 219 16.25 26.55 -25.33
C PRO A 219 17.56 26.99 -24.73
#